data_6bed6ff29caf25db2ede9f214ddef572
#
_entry.id   6bed6ff29caf25db2ede9f214ddef572
#
_cell.length_a   1.000
_cell.length_b   1.000
_cell.length_c   1.000
_cell.angle_alpha   90.00
_cell.angle_beta   90.00
_cell.angle_gamma   90.00
#
_symmetry.space_group_name_H-M   'P 1'
#
loop_
_entity.id
_entity.type
_entity.pdbx_description
1 polymer ?
#
loop_
_entity_poly.entity_id
_entity_poly.type
_entity_poly.pdbx_seq_one_letter_code
_entity_poly.pdbx_strand_id
1 'polypeptide(L)'
;MSLRLAQFIEALGGTLEGNAAQSINALAPLDSAGPQDLSFLSNPRYQQQLAASQAACVIVAPAQRQLAMARGACIVADDPYVYFARATQLWKKHHRPLVLAGVHPSAVVDATAVVHPSASIGPLCVVERGAHIGANTVLKSRVTVGEDCRIGARCILHAGVVIGADGFGFAQQQGVWIKIEQLGAVRIGDDVEIGANTCVDRGALQDTVIEDGVKLDNLVQVGHNVHIGRHSAMAGCVGIAGSATIGAHCTVGGGGIVLGHLTLADNVHISAATVVTRSLPKSGHYTGMFPIDDNAHWEKNAATLKQLHSLRERIKALEQSLKARATAA
;
A
#
# COMPACT_ATOMS: atom_id res chain seq x y z
N MET A 1 26.90 12.95 -8.01
CA MET A 1 26.94 12.68 -9.48
C MET A 1 25.68 13.31 -10.07
N SER A 2 25.78 13.95 -11.25
CA SER A 2 24.63 14.53 -11.95
C SER A 2 24.16 13.60 -13.07
N LEU A 3 22.89 13.67 -13.45
CA LEU A 3 22.35 13.07 -14.67
C LEU A 3 21.96 14.16 -15.65
N ARG A 4 22.24 13.98 -16.92
CA ARG A 4 21.79 14.91 -17.98
C ARG A 4 20.33 14.60 -18.34
N LEU A 5 19.57 15.61 -18.79
CA LEU A 5 18.20 15.40 -19.26
C LEU A 5 18.12 14.38 -20.39
N ALA A 6 19.13 14.33 -21.27
CA ALA A 6 19.23 13.30 -22.31
C ALA A 6 19.13 11.87 -21.75
N GLN A 7 19.73 11.59 -20.59
CA GLN A 7 19.72 10.24 -20.00
C GLN A 7 18.35 9.83 -19.47
N PHE A 8 17.54 10.80 -19.01
CA PHE A 8 16.14 10.53 -18.66
C PHE A 8 15.31 10.18 -19.89
N ILE A 9 15.50 10.94 -20.99
CA ILE A 9 14.78 10.68 -22.25
C ILE A 9 15.19 9.34 -22.87
N GLU A 10 16.49 9.05 -22.91
CA GLU A 10 17.01 7.78 -23.43
C GLU A 10 16.48 6.57 -22.67
N ALA A 11 16.41 6.68 -21.34
CA ALA A 11 15.97 5.57 -20.48
C ALA A 11 14.44 5.43 -20.36
N LEU A 12 13.69 6.53 -20.41
CA LEU A 12 12.27 6.58 -20.02
C LEU A 12 11.35 7.06 -21.15
N GLY A 13 11.90 7.59 -22.24
CA GLY A 13 11.12 8.23 -23.30
C GLY A 13 10.61 9.62 -22.93
N GLY A 14 9.48 10.04 -23.51
CA GLY A 14 8.94 11.38 -23.38
C GLY A 14 9.53 12.38 -24.38
N THR A 15 8.96 13.59 -24.44
CA THR A 15 9.43 14.67 -25.32
C THR A 15 10.11 15.75 -24.48
N LEU A 16 11.39 16.00 -24.75
CA LEU A 16 12.13 17.07 -24.08
C LEU A 16 11.98 18.40 -24.85
N GLU A 17 11.51 19.42 -24.15
CA GLU A 17 11.56 20.81 -24.60
C GLU A 17 12.66 21.51 -23.77
N GLY A 18 13.84 21.70 -24.38
CA GLY A 18 14.97 22.32 -23.71
C GLY A 18 16.32 21.72 -24.07
N ASN A 19 17.36 22.06 -23.30
CA ASN A 19 18.71 21.62 -23.54
C ASN A 19 18.95 20.20 -22.97
N ALA A 20 19.12 19.23 -23.86
CA ALA A 20 19.39 17.84 -23.50
C ALA A 20 20.68 17.62 -22.68
N ALA A 21 21.66 18.54 -22.82
CA ALA A 21 22.93 18.50 -22.10
C ALA A 21 22.81 19.04 -20.66
N GLN A 22 21.67 19.66 -20.29
CA GLN A 22 21.47 20.23 -18.96
C GLN A 22 21.59 19.15 -17.88
N SER A 23 22.40 19.44 -16.86
CA SER A 23 22.66 18.55 -15.73
C SER A 23 21.63 18.74 -14.64
N ILE A 24 21.15 17.64 -14.10
CA ILE A 24 20.27 17.55 -12.94
C ILE A 24 21.07 17.01 -11.75
N ASN A 25 21.01 17.70 -10.63
CA ASN A 25 21.75 17.36 -9.42
C ASN A 25 20.87 16.78 -8.30
N ALA A 26 19.56 17.01 -8.36
CA ALA A 26 18.59 16.42 -7.43
C ALA A 26 17.20 16.28 -8.06
N LEU A 27 16.35 15.53 -7.38
CA LEU A 27 14.91 15.46 -7.62
C LEU A 27 14.23 16.18 -6.46
N ALA A 28 13.35 17.13 -6.73
CA ALA A 28 12.74 17.96 -5.69
C ALA A 28 11.24 18.23 -5.96
N PRO A 29 10.45 18.50 -4.91
CA PRO A 29 9.08 19.00 -5.08
C PRO A 29 9.04 20.32 -5.83
N LEU A 30 7.90 20.58 -6.49
CA LEU A 30 7.77 21.71 -7.41
C LEU A 30 7.94 23.09 -6.75
N ASP A 31 7.56 23.21 -5.49
CA ASP A 31 7.60 24.44 -4.68
C ASP A 31 8.98 24.75 -4.09
N SER A 32 9.82 23.73 -3.94
CA SER A 32 11.16 23.85 -3.33
C SER A 32 12.31 23.54 -4.28
N ALA A 33 12.01 23.17 -5.53
CA ALA A 33 13.01 22.82 -6.53
C ALA A 33 13.88 24.05 -6.92
N GLY A 34 15.18 23.83 -6.94
CA GLY A 34 16.19 24.81 -7.35
C GLY A 34 16.60 24.67 -8.85
N PRO A 35 17.54 25.55 -9.30
CA PRO A 35 17.92 25.68 -10.72
C PRO A 35 18.71 24.49 -11.29
N GLN A 36 18.93 23.46 -10.50
CA GLN A 36 19.59 22.22 -10.93
C GLN A 36 18.74 20.97 -10.60
N ASP A 37 17.46 21.15 -10.30
CA ASP A 37 16.59 20.04 -9.88
C ASP A 37 15.58 19.67 -10.97
N LEU A 38 15.25 18.38 -11.03
CA LEU A 38 14.13 17.87 -11.81
C LEU A 38 12.91 17.77 -10.89
N SER A 39 11.80 18.36 -11.33
CA SER A 39 10.52 18.29 -10.62
C SER A 39 9.41 17.74 -11.52
N PHE A 40 8.18 17.67 -11.01
CA PHE A 40 7.03 17.21 -11.78
C PHE A 40 5.74 17.91 -11.37
N LEU A 41 4.78 18.00 -12.29
CA LEU A 41 3.42 18.45 -12.05
C LEU A 41 2.45 17.36 -12.46
N SER A 42 1.91 16.59 -11.49
CA SER A 42 0.91 15.56 -11.74
C SER A 42 -0.52 16.02 -11.49
N ASN A 43 -0.72 17.01 -10.60
CA ASN A 43 -2.05 17.50 -10.27
C ASN A 43 -2.22 18.95 -10.76
N PRO A 44 -3.22 19.21 -11.67
CA PRO A 44 -3.46 20.54 -12.20
C PRO A 44 -3.75 21.63 -11.14
N ARG A 45 -4.16 21.25 -9.94
CA ARG A 45 -4.36 22.21 -8.83
C ARG A 45 -3.10 22.96 -8.43
N TYR A 46 -1.92 22.38 -8.69
CA TYR A 46 -0.62 22.99 -8.40
C TYR A 46 -0.03 23.76 -9.59
N GLN A 47 -0.84 24.06 -10.62
CA GLN A 47 -0.38 24.75 -11.82
C GLN A 47 0.20 26.15 -11.54
N GLN A 48 -0.28 26.84 -10.50
CA GLN A 48 0.30 28.12 -10.07
C GLN A 48 1.73 27.97 -9.56
N GLN A 49 2.05 26.86 -8.91
CA GLN A 49 3.40 26.57 -8.46
C GLN A 49 4.37 26.31 -9.62
N LEU A 50 3.86 25.82 -10.75
CA LEU A 50 4.70 25.60 -11.94
C LEU A 50 5.29 26.92 -12.44
N ALA A 51 4.53 27.99 -12.51
CA ALA A 51 5.01 29.30 -12.98
C ALA A 51 6.05 29.91 -12.05
N ALA A 52 5.95 29.65 -10.74
CA ALA A 52 6.88 30.18 -9.73
C ALA A 52 8.10 29.28 -9.49
N SER A 53 8.08 28.03 -9.94
CA SER A 53 9.13 27.06 -9.65
C SER A 53 10.46 27.44 -10.27
N GLN A 54 11.56 27.25 -9.54
CA GLN A 54 12.94 27.44 -10.00
C GLN A 54 13.56 26.16 -10.56
N ALA A 55 12.78 25.06 -10.69
CA ALA A 55 13.29 23.77 -11.18
C ALA A 55 14.01 23.93 -12.55
N ALA A 56 15.13 23.24 -12.71
CA ALA A 56 15.84 23.17 -13.99
C ALA A 56 14.96 22.62 -15.11
N CYS A 57 14.15 21.60 -14.79
CA CYS A 57 13.22 20.97 -15.71
C CYS A 57 12.01 20.44 -14.95
N VAL A 58 10.82 20.49 -15.55
CA VAL A 58 9.60 19.94 -14.93
C VAL A 58 8.96 18.92 -15.85
N ILE A 59 8.63 17.76 -15.30
CA ILE A 59 7.85 16.72 -15.99
C ILE A 59 6.39 17.15 -15.94
N VAL A 60 5.73 17.22 -17.10
CA VAL A 60 4.34 17.71 -17.23
C VAL A 60 3.54 16.83 -18.21
N ALA A 61 2.21 16.85 -18.06
CA ALA A 61 1.32 16.27 -19.07
C ALA A 61 1.23 17.16 -20.33
N PRO A 62 0.82 16.61 -21.48
CA PRO A 62 0.68 17.37 -22.72
C PRO A 62 -0.12 18.67 -22.60
N ALA A 63 -1.18 18.66 -21.79
CA ALA A 63 -2.03 19.83 -21.54
C ALA A 63 -1.31 21.02 -20.88
N GLN A 64 -0.22 20.77 -20.12
CA GLN A 64 0.57 21.79 -19.44
C GLN A 64 1.84 22.19 -20.22
N ARG A 65 2.08 21.61 -21.40
CA ARG A 65 3.32 21.82 -22.19
C ARG A 65 3.61 23.30 -22.43
N GLN A 66 2.64 24.07 -22.93
CA GLN A 66 2.86 25.51 -23.25
C GLN A 66 3.20 26.33 -22.01
N LEU A 67 2.52 26.08 -20.89
CA LEU A 67 2.81 26.75 -19.62
C LEU A 67 4.21 26.41 -19.10
N ALA A 68 4.60 25.14 -19.20
CA ALA A 68 5.92 24.70 -18.78
C ALA A 68 7.04 25.30 -19.65
N MET A 69 6.84 25.35 -20.98
CA MET A 69 7.80 25.94 -21.91
C MET A 69 7.99 27.46 -21.69
N ALA A 70 6.93 28.19 -21.33
CA ALA A 70 7.04 29.61 -20.98
C ALA A 70 7.93 29.87 -19.77
N ARG A 71 8.03 28.90 -18.86
CA ARG A 71 8.91 28.95 -17.68
C ARG A 71 10.35 28.50 -18.03
N GLY A 72 10.53 27.46 -18.82
CA GLY A 72 11.83 26.88 -19.12
C GLY A 72 11.74 25.44 -19.64
N ALA A 73 12.78 24.64 -19.39
CA ALA A 73 12.80 23.26 -19.87
C ALA A 73 11.72 22.39 -19.22
N CYS A 74 11.13 21.49 -20.02
CA CYS A 74 10.19 20.49 -19.53
C CYS A 74 10.32 19.17 -20.28
N ILE A 75 9.90 18.10 -19.61
CA ILE A 75 9.68 16.76 -20.20
C ILE A 75 8.18 16.54 -20.28
N VAL A 76 7.67 16.34 -21.48
CA VAL A 76 6.26 16.03 -21.71
C VAL A 76 6.06 14.52 -21.70
N ALA A 77 5.22 14.03 -20.81
CA ALA A 77 4.86 12.63 -20.67
C ALA A 77 3.35 12.47 -20.42
N ASP A 78 2.75 11.40 -20.92
CA ASP A 78 1.30 11.16 -20.80
C ASP A 78 0.86 11.07 -19.33
N ASP A 79 1.67 10.42 -18.49
CA ASP A 79 1.49 10.38 -17.04
C ASP A 79 2.75 10.89 -16.32
N PRO A 80 2.77 12.18 -15.90
CA PRO A 80 3.91 12.77 -15.21
C PRO A 80 4.27 12.10 -13.89
N TYR A 81 3.28 11.52 -13.19
CA TYR A 81 3.51 10.87 -11.92
C TYR A 81 4.22 9.52 -12.08
N VAL A 82 3.76 8.72 -13.05
CA VAL A 82 4.43 7.46 -13.43
C VAL A 82 5.82 7.74 -13.99
N TYR A 83 5.97 8.79 -14.80
CA TYR A 83 7.30 9.17 -15.31
C TYR A 83 8.23 9.55 -14.16
N PHE A 84 7.77 10.36 -13.22
CA PHE A 84 8.56 10.74 -12.04
C PHE A 84 8.93 9.52 -11.18
N ALA A 85 8.00 8.59 -10.96
CA ALA A 85 8.31 7.34 -10.25
C ALA A 85 9.47 6.57 -10.93
N ARG A 86 9.45 6.44 -12.26
CA ARG A 86 10.54 5.83 -13.02
C ARG A 86 11.83 6.65 -12.96
N ALA A 87 11.72 7.98 -12.97
CA ALA A 87 12.87 8.87 -12.82
C ALA A 87 13.55 8.70 -11.46
N THR A 88 12.78 8.49 -10.37
CA THR A 88 13.35 8.19 -9.04
C THR A 88 14.10 6.84 -9.03
N GLN A 89 13.60 5.84 -9.73
CA GLN A 89 14.27 4.54 -9.87
C GLN A 89 15.59 4.67 -10.65
N LEU A 90 15.56 5.39 -11.77
CA LEU A 90 16.75 5.69 -12.56
C LEU A 90 17.78 6.45 -11.71
N TRP A 91 17.33 7.48 -11.00
CA TRP A 91 18.15 8.27 -10.08
C TRP A 91 18.81 7.40 -9.02
N LYS A 92 18.03 6.54 -8.34
CA LYS A 92 18.52 5.61 -7.33
C LYS A 92 19.59 4.67 -7.91
N LYS A 93 19.37 4.14 -9.10
CA LYS A 93 20.33 3.24 -9.78
C LYS A 93 21.70 3.91 -10.00
N HIS A 94 21.71 5.22 -10.28
CA HIS A 94 22.96 5.96 -10.53
C HIS A 94 23.64 6.50 -9.28
N HIS A 95 22.89 6.73 -8.18
CA HIS A 95 23.40 7.44 -7.01
C HIS A 95 23.57 6.57 -5.77
N ARG A 96 23.02 5.37 -5.77
CA ARG A 96 23.14 4.46 -4.62
C ARG A 96 23.85 3.18 -5.02
N PRO A 97 24.67 2.61 -4.11
CA PRO A 97 25.24 1.29 -4.32
C PRO A 97 24.14 0.29 -4.64
N LEU A 98 24.40 -0.60 -5.58
CA LEU A 98 23.54 -1.75 -5.82
C LEU A 98 23.44 -2.57 -4.52
N VAL A 99 22.25 -3.06 -4.24
CA VAL A 99 22.07 -4.06 -3.19
C VAL A 99 22.78 -5.31 -3.68
N LEU A 100 23.86 -5.69 -2.99
CA LEU A 100 24.63 -6.87 -3.36
C LEU A 100 23.83 -8.13 -2.99
N ALA A 101 23.82 -9.08 -3.91
CA ALA A 101 23.31 -10.43 -3.64
C ALA A 101 24.17 -11.12 -2.58
N GLY A 102 23.55 -12.01 -1.83
CA GLY A 102 24.20 -12.81 -0.80
C GLY A 102 23.58 -12.67 0.57
N VAL A 103 24.15 -13.41 1.51
CA VAL A 103 23.68 -13.49 2.90
C VAL A 103 24.63 -12.70 3.80
N HIS A 104 24.09 -11.73 4.55
CA HIS A 104 24.88 -10.97 5.52
C HIS A 104 25.41 -11.89 6.62
N PRO A 105 26.67 -11.74 7.08
CA PRO A 105 27.26 -12.65 8.08
C PRO A 105 26.51 -12.76 9.41
N SER A 106 25.71 -11.77 9.78
CA SER A 106 24.87 -11.80 10.98
C SER A 106 23.46 -12.35 10.75
N ALA A 107 23.12 -12.77 9.55
CA ALA A 107 21.85 -13.45 9.28
C ALA A 107 21.95 -14.93 9.65
N VAL A 108 20.85 -15.49 10.15
CA VAL A 108 20.72 -16.92 10.44
C VAL A 108 19.83 -17.54 9.36
N VAL A 109 20.38 -18.43 8.57
CA VAL A 109 19.67 -19.13 7.51
C VAL A 109 19.77 -20.63 7.77
N ASP A 110 18.62 -21.31 7.90
CA ASP A 110 18.58 -22.74 8.10
C ASP A 110 19.18 -23.48 6.90
N ALA A 111 19.88 -24.58 7.14
CA ALA A 111 20.56 -25.34 6.10
C ALA A 111 19.61 -25.94 5.04
N THR A 112 18.33 -26.11 5.36
CA THR A 112 17.29 -26.61 4.45
C THR A 112 16.55 -25.50 3.71
N ALA A 113 16.78 -24.23 4.07
CA ALA A 113 16.20 -23.10 3.37
C ALA A 113 16.81 -22.93 1.97
N VAL A 114 16.00 -22.58 1.00
CA VAL A 114 16.41 -22.36 -0.39
C VAL A 114 16.43 -20.86 -0.68
N VAL A 115 17.63 -20.29 -0.74
CA VAL A 115 17.84 -18.88 -1.06
C VAL A 115 18.42 -18.77 -2.47
N HIS A 116 17.71 -18.07 -3.39
CA HIS A 116 18.22 -17.87 -4.74
C HIS A 116 19.55 -17.08 -4.72
N PRO A 117 20.55 -17.44 -5.54
CA PRO A 117 21.87 -16.78 -5.54
C PRO A 117 21.86 -15.27 -5.77
N SER A 118 20.84 -14.74 -6.46
CA SER A 118 20.67 -13.30 -6.68
C SER A 118 19.87 -12.59 -5.57
N ALA A 119 19.36 -13.30 -4.56
CA ALA A 119 18.68 -12.68 -3.44
C ALA A 119 19.66 -12.00 -2.49
N SER A 120 19.18 -11.01 -1.75
CA SER A 120 19.96 -10.30 -0.72
C SER A 120 19.30 -10.46 0.64
N ILE A 121 20.00 -11.08 1.56
CA ILE A 121 19.55 -11.30 2.94
C ILE A 121 20.33 -10.34 3.85
N GLY A 122 19.64 -9.36 4.39
CA GLY A 122 20.21 -8.29 5.21
C GLY A 122 20.64 -8.73 6.61
N PRO A 123 21.22 -7.82 7.39
CA PRO A 123 21.71 -8.12 8.72
C PRO A 123 20.60 -8.53 9.69
N LEU A 124 20.91 -9.49 10.57
CA LEU A 124 20.01 -9.99 11.62
C LEU A 124 18.69 -10.58 11.08
N CYS A 125 18.65 -10.97 9.81
CA CYS A 125 17.52 -11.74 9.28
C CYS A 125 17.56 -13.18 9.78
N VAL A 126 16.38 -13.78 9.94
CA VAL A 126 16.20 -15.20 10.24
C VAL A 126 15.38 -15.83 9.12
N VAL A 127 15.90 -16.88 8.50
CA VAL A 127 15.21 -17.66 7.47
C VAL A 127 15.16 -19.11 7.96
N GLU A 128 13.97 -19.55 8.30
CA GLU A 128 13.76 -20.81 8.97
C GLU A 128 13.73 -22.01 8.01
N ARG A 129 13.59 -23.19 8.59
CA ARG A 129 13.58 -24.49 7.91
C ARG A 129 12.61 -24.52 6.73
N GLY A 130 13.08 -25.02 5.58
CA GLY A 130 12.24 -25.22 4.38
C GLY A 130 11.75 -23.92 3.71
N ALA A 131 12.12 -22.74 4.22
CA ALA A 131 11.71 -21.47 3.62
C ALA A 131 12.39 -21.27 2.24
N HIS A 132 11.68 -20.60 1.31
CA HIS A 132 12.16 -20.33 -0.04
C HIS A 132 12.16 -18.83 -0.33
N ILE A 133 13.29 -18.30 -0.82
CA ILE A 133 13.47 -16.90 -1.21
C ILE A 133 13.82 -16.82 -2.69
N GLY A 134 12.96 -16.17 -3.48
CA GLY A 134 13.07 -16.07 -4.93
C GLY A 134 14.15 -15.10 -5.42
N ALA A 135 14.32 -15.09 -6.74
CA ALA A 135 15.36 -14.33 -7.42
C ALA A 135 15.22 -12.80 -7.21
N ASN A 136 16.34 -12.11 -6.99
CA ASN A 136 16.42 -10.67 -6.79
C ASN A 136 15.56 -10.12 -5.64
N THR A 137 15.10 -10.97 -4.74
CA THR A 137 14.36 -10.58 -3.54
C THR A 137 15.32 -10.03 -2.49
N VAL A 138 14.90 -8.96 -1.83
CA VAL A 138 15.69 -8.23 -0.85
C VAL A 138 15.00 -8.29 0.50
N LEU A 139 15.60 -8.98 1.45
CA LEU A 139 15.23 -8.89 2.86
C LEU A 139 16.10 -7.81 3.50
N LYS A 140 15.49 -6.75 4.02
CA LYS A 140 16.18 -5.72 4.80
C LYS A 140 16.57 -6.28 6.19
N SER A 141 17.06 -5.43 7.09
CA SER A 141 17.49 -5.89 8.41
C SER A 141 16.32 -6.46 9.25
N ARG A 142 16.60 -7.51 10.03
CA ARG A 142 15.68 -8.09 11.03
C ARG A 142 14.37 -8.62 10.43
N VAL A 143 14.40 -9.08 9.20
CA VAL A 143 13.26 -9.80 8.61
C VAL A 143 13.28 -11.23 9.09
N THR A 144 12.12 -11.76 9.52
CA THR A 144 11.94 -13.18 9.85
C THR A 144 11.06 -13.83 8.79
N VAL A 145 11.52 -14.96 8.25
CA VAL A 145 10.73 -15.81 7.36
C VAL A 145 10.60 -17.17 8.00
N GLY A 146 9.40 -17.49 8.44
CA GLY A 146 9.04 -18.72 9.15
C GLY A 146 9.13 -19.97 8.29
N GLU A 147 9.05 -21.12 8.96
CA GLU A 147 9.17 -22.44 8.35
C GLU A 147 8.24 -22.62 7.16
N ASP A 148 8.75 -23.23 6.09
CA ASP A 148 8.06 -23.61 4.85
C ASP A 148 7.41 -22.44 4.08
N CYS A 149 7.61 -21.19 4.52
CA CYS A 149 7.11 -20.01 3.82
C CYS A 149 7.86 -19.79 2.51
N ARG A 150 7.15 -19.25 1.50
CA ARG A 150 7.73 -18.99 0.18
C ARG A 150 7.52 -17.55 -0.24
N ILE A 151 8.60 -16.92 -0.69
CA ILE A 151 8.62 -15.55 -1.20
C ILE A 151 9.11 -15.60 -2.64
N GLY A 152 8.32 -15.03 -3.55
CA GLY A 152 8.61 -14.95 -4.97
C GLY A 152 9.82 -14.09 -5.32
N ALA A 153 9.97 -13.78 -6.58
CA ALA A 153 11.07 -13.00 -7.11
C ALA A 153 10.83 -11.48 -6.98
N ARG A 154 11.91 -10.70 -6.96
CA ARG A 154 11.89 -9.21 -6.99
C ARG A 154 11.09 -8.57 -5.85
N CYS A 155 10.89 -9.30 -4.76
CA CYS A 155 10.22 -8.78 -3.57
C CYS A 155 11.16 -7.90 -2.74
N ILE A 156 10.57 -6.97 -2.00
CA ILE A 156 11.29 -6.14 -1.03
C ILE A 156 10.57 -6.25 0.31
N LEU A 157 11.22 -6.81 1.31
CA LEU A 157 10.72 -6.86 2.67
C LEU A 157 11.53 -5.89 3.53
N HIS A 158 10.85 -4.88 4.07
CA HIS A 158 11.49 -3.86 4.88
C HIS A 158 11.80 -4.32 6.29
N ALA A 159 12.53 -3.51 7.06
CA ALA A 159 13.06 -3.90 8.36
C ALA A 159 11.97 -4.35 9.34
N GLY A 160 12.20 -5.46 10.03
CA GLY A 160 11.32 -5.99 11.07
C GLY A 160 10.06 -6.68 10.56
N VAL A 161 9.94 -6.95 9.26
CA VAL A 161 8.84 -7.75 8.69
C VAL A 161 8.90 -9.17 9.23
N VAL A 162 7.74 -9.73 9.60
CA VAL A 162 7.60 -11.12 10.04
C VAL A 162 6.63 -11.85 9.11
N ILE A 163 7.11 -12.89 8.46
CA ILE A 163 6.33 -13.77 7.59
C ILE A 163 6.24 -15.15 8.22
N GLY A 164 5.00 -15.62 8.44
CA GLY A 164 4.76 -16.98 8.93
C GLY A 164 4.74 -17.12 10.45
N ALA A 165 4.48 -16.04 11.19
CA ALA A 165 4.09 -16.17 12.61
C ALA A 165 2.79 -16.96 12.75
N ASP A 166 2.58 -17.62 13.89
CA ASP A 166 1.32 -18.30 14.18
C ASP A 166 0.15 -17.31 14.19
N GLY A 167 -0.92 -17.67 13.51
CA GLY A 167 -2.17 -16.94 13.57
C GLY A 167 -2.88 -17.10 14.93
N PHE A 168 -3.83 -16.23 15.22
CA PHE A 168 -4.60 -16.25 16.45
C PHE A 168 -5.72 -17.31 16.38
N GLY A 169 -5.35 -18.57 16.64
CA GLY A 169 -6.26 -19.72 16.63
C GLY A 169 -6.40 -20.34 18.02
N PHE A 170 -7.56 -20.20 18.67
CA PHE A 170 -7.83 -20.78 19.98
C PHE A 170 -9.26 -21.28 20.07
N ALA A 171 -9.48 -22.44 20.71
CA ALA A 171 -10.77 -22.96 21.11
C ALA A 171 -10.98 -22.74 22.62
N GLN A 172 -12.20 -22.45 23.04
CA GLN A 172 -12.51 -22.29 24.46
C GLN A 172 -13.12 -23.59 25.03
N GLN A 173 -12.53 -24.10 26.08
CA GLN A 173 -13.04 -25.23 26.83
C GLN A 173 -13.14 -24.83 28.32
N GLN A 174 -14.33 -24.76 28.87
CA GLN A 174 -14.60 -24.42 30.29
C GLN A 174 -13.88 -23.12 30.74
N GLY A 175 -13.86 -22.10 29.90
CA GLY A 175 -13.22 -20.81 30.17
C GLY A 175 -11.71 -20.77 29.93
N VAL A 176 -11.07 -21.88 29.53
CA VAL A 176 -9.64 -21.96 29.21
C VAL A 176 -9.42 -21.98 27.69
N TRP A 177 -8.45 -21.22 27.21
CA TRP A 177 -8.07 -21.18 25.80
C TRP A 177 -7.09 -22.31 25.46
N ILE A 178 -7.48 -23.15 24.50
CA ILE A 178 -6.65 -24.23 23.96
C ILE A 178 -6.19 -23.77 22.58
N LYS A 179 -4.87 -23.80 22.37
CA LYS A 179 -4.26 -23.41 21.08
C LYS A 179 -4.70 -24.37 19.97
N ILE A 180 -5.02 -23.79 18.82
CA ILE A 180 -5.16 -24.49 17.54
C ILE A 180 -3.84 -24.29 16.79
N GLU A 181 -3.13 -25.39 16.54
CA GLU A 181 -1.84 -25.34 15.84
C GLU A 181 -2.00 -24.77 14.43
N GLN A 182 -1.04 -23.95 14.03
CA GLN A 182 -1.01 -23.31 12.74
C GLN A 182 -0.07 -24.09 11.81
N LEU A 183 -0.64 -24.96 10.98
CA LEU A 183 0.09 -25.98 10.21
C LEU A 183 0.32 -25.59 8.75
N GLY A 184 -0.33 -24.54 8.28
CA GLY A 184 -0.08 -23.96 6.95
C GLY A 184 1.17 -23.08 6.94
N ALA A 185 1.42 -22.43 5.82
CA ALA A 185 2.54 -21.51 5.63
C ALA A 185 2.04 -20.17 5.06
N VAL A 186 2.97 -19.34 4.53
CA VAL A 186 2.67 -18.14 3.76
C VAL A 186 3.24 -18.31 2.35
N ARG A 187 2.46 -17.93 1.34
CA ARG A 187 2.87 -17.88 -0.06
C ARG A 187 2.80 -16.43 -0.54
N ILE A 188 3.94 -15.88 -0.93
CA ILE A 188 4.06 -14.52 -1.48
C ILE A 188 4.51 -14.65 -2.92
N GLY A 189 3.77 -14.00 -3.83
CA GLY A 189 4.08 -13.96 -5.26
C GLY A 189 5.28 -13.05 -5.59
N ASP A 190 5.39 -12.71 -6.86
CA ASP A 190 6.47 -11.88 -7.40
C ASP A 190 6.17 -10.38 -7.22
N ASP A 191 7.22 -9.55 -7.23
CA ASP A 191 7.13 -8.08 -7.21
C ASP A 191 6.34 -7.50 -6.02
N VAL A 192 6.29 -8.21 -4.90
CA VAL A 192 5.61 -7.78 -3.66
C VAL A 192 6.54 -6.88 -2.85
N GLU A 193 6.00 -5.79 -2.30
CA GLU A 193 6.73 -4.94 -1.36
C GLU A 193 5.99 -4.87 -0.03
N ILE A 194 6.70 -5.14 1.07
CA ILE A 194 6.14 -5.20 2.42
C ILE A 194 6.88 -4.22 3.32
N GLY A 195 6.16 -3.25 3.86
CA GLY A 195 6.64 -2.18 4.74
C GLY A 195 7.10 -2.67 6.11
N ALA A 196 7.83 -1.81 6.80
CA ALA A 196 8.47 -2.14 8.06
C ALA A 196 7.49 -2.61 9.15
N ASN A 197 7.88 -3.63 9.92
CA ASN A 197 7.12 -4.22 11.03
C ASN A 197 5.72 -4.73 10.64
N THR A 198 5.47 -5.01 9.38
CA THR A 198 4.27 -5.71 8.93
C THR A 198 4.40 -7.18 9.28
N CYS A 199 3.29 -7.76 9.77
CA CYS A 199 3.20 -9.18 10.08
C CYS A 199 2.20 -9.87 9.14
N VAL A 200 2.60 -11.04 8.64
CA VAL A 200 1.74 -11.92 7.84
C VAL A 200 1.72 -13.27 8.51
N ASP A 201 0.57 -13.61 9.11
CA ASP A 201 0.41 -14.85 9.85
C ASP A 201 0.32 -16.05 8.87
N ARG A 202 0.84 -17.17 9.29
CA ARG A 202 0.68 -18.45 8.57
C ARG A 202 -0.76 -18.93 8.65
N GLY A 203 -1.18 -19.73 7.69
CA GLY A 203 -2.51 -20.29 7.75
C GLY A 203 -2.64 -21.44 8.76
N ALA A 204 -3.86 -21.67 9.22
CA ALA A 204 -4.13 -22.75 10.17
C ALA A 204 -3.95 -24.15 9.54
N LEU A 205 -4.63 -24.42 8.42
CA LEU A 205 -4.53 -25.69 7.69
C LEU A 205 -4.10 -25.47 6.23
N GLN A 206 -4.55 -24.38 5.62
CA GLN A 206 -4.15 -23.95 4.28
C GLN A 206 -3.26 -22.71 4.42
N ASP A 207 -2.54 -22.36 3.37
CA ASP A 207 -1.62 -21.23 3.39
C ASP A 207 -2.36 -19.87 3.42
N THR A 208 -1.72 -18.86 4.00
CA THR A 208 -2.02 -17.44 3.73
C THR A 208 -1.35 -17.06 2.41
N VAL A 209 -2.08 -16.38 1.52
CA VAL A 209 -1.64 -16.12 0.14
C VAL A 209 -1.63 -14.62 -0.15
N ILE A 210 -0.51 -14.13 -0.65
CA ILE A 210 -0.33 -12.77 -1.17
C ILE A 210 0.13 -12.89 -2.62
N GLU A 211 -0.72 -12.47 -3.56
CA GLU A 211 -0.43 -12.59 -5.00
C GLU A 211 0.56 -11.53 -5.49
N ASP A 212 0.91 -11.62 -6.78
CA ASP A 212 1.92 -10.76 -7.42
C ASP A 212 1.59 -9.27 -7.32
N GLY A 213 2.63 -8.46 -7.19
CA GLY A 213 2.55 -7.01 -7.25
C GLY A 213 1.88 -6.32 -6.06
N VAL A 214 1.45 -7.06 -5.03
CA VAL A 214 0.83 -6.51 -3.82
C VAL A 214 1.79 -5.58 -3.09
N LYS A 215 1.25 -4.47 -2.56
CA LYS A 215 1.98 -3.50 -1.74
C LYS A 215 1.35 -3.40 -0.36
N LEU A 216 2.11 -3.73 0.66
CA LEU A 216 1.72 -3.54 2.06
C LEU A 216 2.62 -2.45 2.66
N ASP A 217 2.02 -1.45 3.25
CA ASP A 217 2.75 -0.40 3.96
C ASP A 217 3.20 -0.88 5.35
N ASN A 218 3.73 0.01 6.16
CA ASN A 218 4.24 -0.29 7.49
C ASN A 218 3.11 -0.66 8.46
N LEU A 219 3.41 -1.56 9.41
CA LEU A 219 2.52 -1.94 10.50
C LEU A 219 1.19 -2.55 10.03
N VAL A 220 1.16 -3.18 8.87
CA VAL A 220 -0.01 -3.92 8.40
C VAL A 220 -0.06 -5.28 9.10
N GLN A 221 -1.25 -5.69 9.58
CA GLN A 221 -1.47 -7.04 10.11
C GLN A 221 -2.32 -7.84 9.13
N VAL A 222 -1.78 -8.94 8.64
CA VAL A 222 -2.49 -9.93 7.81
C VAL A 222 -2.68 -11.21 8.61
N GLY A 223 -3.94 -11.52 8.94
CA GLY A 223 -4.29 -12.70 9.72
C GLY A 223 -4.17 -14.01 8.94
N HIS A 224 -4.28 -15.12 9.65
CA HIS A 224 -4.17 -16.47 9.08
C HIS A 224 -5.18 -16.74 7.96
N ASN A 225 -4.81 -17.51 6.95
CA ASN A 225 -5.67 -17.89 5.82
C ASN A 225 -6.23 -16.72 5.00
N VAL A 226 -5.68 -15.54 5.11
CA VAL A 226 -6.04 -14.39 4.25
C VAL A 226 -5.55 -14.63 2.84
N HIS A 227 -6.35 -14.25 1.85
CA HIS A 227 -5.95 -14.19 0.45
C HIS A 227 -6.01 -12.73 -0.03
N ILE A 228 -4.89 -12.19 -0.54
CA ILE A 228 -4.82 -10.86 -1.14
C ILE A 228 -4.50 -11.00 -2.62
N GLY A 229 -5.47 -10.61 -3.46
CA GLY A 229 -5.36 -10.64 -4.93
C GLY A 229 -4.35 -9.64 -5.46
N ARG A 230 -3.82 -9.96 -6.64
CA ARG A 230 -2.72 -9.25 -7.31
C ARG A 230 -2.93 -7.74 -7.39
N HIS A 231 -1.81 -7.00 -7.32
CA HIS A 231 -1.75 -5.54 -7.47
C HIS A 231 -2.63 -4.77 -6.50
N SER A 232 -3.03 -5.38 -5.38
CA SER A 232 -3.74 -4.71 -4.30
C SER A 232 -2.76 -3.97 -3.39
N ALA A 233 -3.21 -2.87 -2.76
CA ALA A 233 -2.38 -2.04 -1.90
C ALA A 233 -3.07 -1.74 -0.56
N MET A 234 -2.35 -1.94 0.54
CA MET A 234 -2.79 -1.68 1.91
C MET A 234 -1.90 -0.60 2.52
N ALA A 235 -2.49 0.51 2.90
CA ALA A 235 -1.77 1.61 3.55
C ALA A 235 -1.45 1.28 5.02
N GLY A 236 -0.70 2.16 5.67
CA GLY A 236 -0.20 1.92 7.03
C GLY A 236 -1.28 1.57 8.05
N CYS A 237 -0.93 0.66 8.96
CA CYS A 237 -1.78 0.20 10.05
C CYS A 237 -3.09 -0.47 9.62
N VAL A 238 -3.21 -0.97 8.39
CA VAL A 238 -4.36 -1.76 7.95
C VAL A 238 -4.35 -3.11 8.66
N GLY A 239 -5.54 -3.54 9.12
CA GLY A 239 -5.77 -4.87 9.69
C GLY A 239 -6.67 -5.70 8.80
N ILE A 240 -6.24 -6.91 8.44
CA ILE A 240 -7.04 -7.88 7.70
C ILE A 240 -7.17 -9.12 8.57
N ALA A 241 -8.37 -9.37 9.07
CA ALA A 241 -8.63 -10.48 9.97
C ALA A 241 -8.67 -11.82 9.22
N GLY A 242 -8.48 -12.90 9.94
CA GLY A 242 -8.32 -14.24 9.40
C GLY A 242 -9.39 -14.67 8.42
N SER A 243 -9.00 -15.44 7.41
CA SER A 243 -9.87 -16.00 6.36
C SER A 243 -10.60 -14.97 5.49
N ALA A 244 -10.18 -13.71 5.51
CA ALA A 244 -10.69 -12.71 4.57
C ALA A 244 -10.09 -12.90 3.18
N THR A 245 -10.88 -12.66 2.14
CA THR A 245 -10.44 -12.68 0.73
C THR A 245 -10.57 -11.30 0.14
N ILE A 246 -9.46 -10.74 -0.30
CA ILE A 246 -9.38 -9.45 -0.98
C ILE A 246 -9.13 -9.71 -2.47
N GLY A 247 -9.99 -9.18 -3.33
CA GLY A 247 -9.84 -9.30 -4.78
C GLY A 247 -8.60 -8.57 -5.33
N ALA A 248 -8.39 -8.67 -6.62
CA ALA A 248 -7.31 -7.99 -7.32
C ALA A 248 -7.56 -6.47 -7.42
N HIS A 249 -6.47 -5.68 -7.50
CA HIS A 249 -6.52 -4.23 -7.70
C HIS A 249 -7.31 -3.47 -6.64
N CYS A 250 -7.41 -4.02 -5.43
CA CYS A 250 -8.06 -3.37 -4.29
C CYS A 250 -7.11 -2.40 -3.59
N THR A 251 -7.69 -1.38 -2.95
CA THR A 251 -6.93 -0.51 -2.05
C THR A 251 -7.63 -0.36 -0.72
N VAL A 252 -6.87 -0.40 0.38
CA VAL A 252 -7.37 -0.12 1.73
C VAL A 252 -6.58 1.04 2.31
N GLY A 253 -7.28 2.13 2.61
CA GLY A 253 -6.70 3.33 3.22
C GLY A 253 -6.20 3.08 4.64
N GLY A 254 -5.26 3.92 5.11
CA GLY A 254 -4.59 3.74 6.39
C GLY A 254 -5.54 3.55 7.57
N GLY A 255 -5.20 2.63 8.47
CA GLY A 255 -6.03 2.27 9.62
C GLY A 255 -7.37 1.59 9.27
N GLY A 256 -7.58 1.21 8.00
CA GLY A 256 -8.75 0.44 7.59
C GLY A 256 -8.70 -0.99 8.15
N ILE A 257 -9.86 -1.54 8.50
CA ILE A 257 -9.97 -2.90 9.06
C ILE A 257 -10.95 -3.71 8.22
N VAL A 258 -10.55 -4.90 7.80
CA VAL A 258 -11.43 -5.89 7.16
C VAL A 258 -11.66 -7.03 8.15
N LEU A 259 -12.91 -7.26 8.56
CA LEU A 259 -13.25 -8.34 9.48
C LEU A 259 -13.09 -9.72 8.83
N GLY A 260 -12.98 -10.75 9.67
CA GLY A 260 -12.72 -12.12 9.26
C GLY A 260 -13.81 -12.73 8.37
N HIS A 261 -13.42 -13.68 7.51
CA HIS A 261 -14.32 -14.44 6.62
C HIS A 261 -15.10 -13.59 5.61
N LEU A 262 -14.68 -12.36 5.34
CA LEU A 262 -15.30 -11.48 4.36
C LEU A 262 -14.61 -11.61 3.00
N THR A 263 -15.39 -11.33 1.95
CA THR A 263 -14.88 -11.29 0.57
C THR A 263 -15.10 -9.90 -0.02
N LEU A 264 -14.06 -9.30 -0.55
CA LEU A 264 -14.07 -8.08 -1.35
C LEU A 264 -13.85 -8.47 -2.81
N ALA A 265 -14.73 -8.01 -3.69
CA ALA A 265 -14.56 -8.18 -5.14
C ALA A 265 -13.32 -7.40 -5.65
N ASP A 266 -12.92 -7.67 -6.90
CA ASP A 266 -11.86 -6.91 -7.55
C ASP A 266 -12.21 -5.42 -7.63
N ASN A 267 -11.18 -4.55 -7.63
CA ASN A 267 -11.33 -3.09 -7.75
C ASN A 267 -12.21 -2.46 -6.65
N VAL A 268 -12.16 -2.99 -5.44
CA VAL A 268 -12.77 -2.36 -4.26
C VAL A 268 -11.76 -1.41 -3.62
N HIS A 269 -12.19 -0.17 -3.36
CA HIS A 269 -11.39 0.87 -2.72
C HIS A 269 -12.02 1.25 -1.38
N ILE A 270 -11.29 1.06 -0.30
CA ILE A 270 -11.74 1.34 1.07
C ILE A 270 -11.06 2.62 1.56
N SER A 271 -11.85 3.60 2.01
CA SER A 271 -11.33 4.83 2.63
C SER A 271 -10.60 4.55 3.94
N ALA A 272 -9.69 5.45 4.32
CA ALA A 272 -8.96 5.36 5.59
C ALA A 272 -9.92 5.24 6.81
N ALA A 273 -9.46 4.57 7.86
CA ALA A 273 -10.18 4.35 9.13
C ALA A 273 -11.57 3.70 8.98
N THR A 274 -11.83 3.02 7.86
CA THR A 274 -13.09 2.32 7.62
C THR A 274 -13.03 0.89 8.16
N VAL A 275 -14.05 0.47 8.90
CA VAL A 275 -14.25 -0.92 9.31
C VAL A 275 -15.23 -1.60 8.36
N VAL A 276 -14.73 -2.56 7.58
CA VAL A 276 -15.54 -3.39 6.67
C VAL A 276 -16.15 -4.53 7.46
N THR A 277 -17.48 -4.49 7.65
CA THR A 277 -18.22 -5.43 8.49
C THR A 277 -19.04 -6.46 7.69
N ARG A 278 -19.00 -6.38 6.37
CA ARG A 278 -19.71 -7.32 5.46
C ARG A 278 -18.95 -7.47 4.16
N SER A 279 -19.17 -8.55 3.45
CA SER A 279 -18.61 -8.76 2.10
C SER A 279 -19.10 -7.69 1.12
N LEU A 280 -18.21 -7.30 0.21
CA LEU A 280 -18.46 -6.28 -0.82
C LEU A 280 -18.36 -6.96 -2.21
N PRO A 281 -19.49 -7.43 -2.76
CA PRO A 281 -19.49 -8.22 -4.00
C PRO A 281 -19.37 -7.37 -5.28
N LYS A 282 -19.28 -6.05 -5.16
CA LYS A 282 -19.18 -5.12 -6.31
C LYS A 282 -17.97 -4.23 -6.15
N SER A 283 -17.27 -3.97 -7.25
CA SER A 283 -16.25 -2.93 -7.34
C SER A 283 -16.82 -1.56 -6.94
N GLY A 284 -15.98 -0.68 -6.45
CA GLY A 284 -16.39 0.67 -6.07
C GLY A 284 -15.61 1.21 -4.87
N HIS A 285 -15.93 2.44 -4.49
CA HIS A 285 -15.32 3.13 -3.38
C HIS A 285 -16.27 3.11 -2.17
N TYR A 286 -15.78 2.63 -1.04
CA TYR A 286 -16.56 2.43 0.19
C TYR A 286 -15.93 3.20 1.35
N THR A 287 -16.78 3.89 2.12
CA THR A 287 -16.38 4.67 3.29
C THR A 287 -17.29 4.31 4.47
N GLY A 288 -16.70 4.07 5.63
CA GLY A 288 -17.42 3.66 6.84
C GLY A 288 -16.87 4.32 8.10
N MET A 289 -16.46 5.59 8.01
CA MET A 289 -16.04 6.39 9.16
C MET A 289 -17.03 7.52 9.43
N PHE A 290 -17.15 7.93 10.71
CA PHE A 290 -17.92 9.09 11.10
C PHE A 290 -17.18 10.37 10.68
N PRO A 291 -17.87 11.38 10.07
CA PRO A 291 -17.22 12.63 9.68
C PRO A 291 -16.60 13.36 10.87
N ILE A 292 -15.43 13.97 10.65
CA ILE A 292 -14.80 14.85 11.63
C ILE A 292 -15.63 16.15 11.79
N ASP A 293 -15.77 16.62 13.04
CA ASP A 293 -16.40 17.88 13.39
C ASP A 293 -15.69 18.49 14.60
N ASP A 294 -15.96 19.72 14.98
CA ASP A 294 -15.53 20.23 16.27
C ASP A 294 -16.17 19.41 17.41
N ASN A 295 -15.46 19.34 18.56
CA ASN A 295 -15.85 18.42 19.63
C ASN A 295 -17.29 18.66 20.15
N ALA A 296 -17.73 19.92 20.25
CA ALA A 296 -19.06 20.23 20.78
C ALA A 296 -20.18 19.79 19.85
N HIS A 297 -20.01 19.90 18.54
CA HIS A 297 -20.93 19.40 17.54
C HIS A 297 -20.86 17.88 17.44
N TRP A 298 -19.63 17.32 17.46
CA TRP A 298 -19.44 15.89 17.40
C TRP A 298 -20.16 15.16 18.54
N GLU A 299 -20.04 15.64 19.78
CA GLU A 299 -20.73 15.05 20.94
C GLU A 299 -22.25 15.06 20.79
N LYS A 300 -22.83 16.15 20.30
CA LYS A 300 -24.29 16.24 20.02
C LYS A 300 -24.71 15.25 18.94
N ASN A 301 -23.95 15.15 17.85
CA ASN A 301 -24.21 14.22 16.75
C ASN A 301 -24.08 12.76 17.25
N ALA A 302 -23.04 12.43 18.01
CA ALA A 302 -22.83 11.11 18.60
C ALA A 302 -23.96 10.72 19.57
N ALA A 303 -24.46 11.64 20.39
CA ALA A 303 -25.61 11.43 21.25
C ALA A 303 -26.88 11.15 20.44
N THR A 304 -27.07 11.85 19.30
CA THR A 304 -28.21 11.65 18.41
C THR A 304 -28.16 10.29 17.73
N LEU A 305 -26.97 9.82 17.32
CA LEU A 305 -26.78 8.47 16.73
C LEU A 305 -27.34 7.36 17.65
N LYS A 306 -27.14 7.46 18.95
CA LYS A 306 -27.70 6.50 19.92
C LYS A 306 -29.22 6.46 19.90
N GLN A 307 -29.87 7.50 19.43
CA GLN A 307 -31.33 7.66 19.41
C GLN A 307 -31.95 7.38 18.04
N LEU A 308 -31.17 7.04 17.01
CA LEU A 308 -31.67 6.87 15.63
C LEU A 308 -32.86 5.92 15.52
N HIS A 309 -32.86 4.81 16.26
CA HIS A 309 -34.00 3.89 16.27
C HIS A 309 -35.26 4.55 16.81
N SER A 310 -35.16 5.21 17.93
CA SER A 310 -36.27 5.94 18.56
C SER A 310 -36.78 7.07 17.66
N LEU A 311 -35.90 7.82 17.05
CA LEU A 311 -36.26 8.87 16.08
C LEU A 311 -37.00 8.30 14.88
N ARG A 312 -36.55 7.15 14.33
CA ARG A 312 -37.24 6.45 13.24
C ARG A 312 -38.66 6.06 13.61
N GLU A 313 -38.89 5.50 14.81
CA GLU A 313 -40.23 5.09 15.24
C GLU A 313 -41.15 6.32 15.46
N ARG A 314 -40.62 7.41 16.01
CA ARG A 314 -41.34 8.68 16.11
C ARG A 314 -41.77 9.25 14.76
N ILE A 315 -40.85 9.21 13.77
CA ILE A 315 -41.17 9.68 12.39
C ILE A 315 -42.28 8.82 11.79
N LYS A 316 -42.21 7.49 11.90
CA LYS A 316 -43.26 6.61 11.41
C LYS A 316 -44.63 6.89 12.04
N ALA A 317 -44.66 7.12 13.37
CA ALA A 317 -45.90 7.46 14.08
C ALA A 317 -46.48 8.80 13.58
N LEU A 318 -45.63 9.80 13.34
CA LEU A 318 -46.06 11.08 12.79
C LEU A 318 -46.58 10.94 11.33
N GLU A 319 -45.93 10.19 10.47
CA GLU A 319 -46.39 9.91 9.11
C GLU A 319 -47.73 9.19 9.10
N GLN A 320 -47.96 8.22 9.99
CA GLN A 320 -49.24 7.54 10.11
C GLN A 320 -50.37 8.48 10.58
N SER A 321 -50.08 9.35 11.56
CA SER A 321 -51.03 10.32 12.05
C SER A 321 -51.42 11.36 10.99
N LEU A 322 -50.45 11.81 10.15
CA LEU A 322 -50.72 12.73 9.06
C LEU A 322 -51.56 12.08 7.96
N LYS A 323 -51.27 10.81 7.60
CA LYS A 323 -52.11 10.07 6.64
C LYS A 323 -53.54 9.90 7.14
N ALA A 324 -53.74 9.55 8.43
CA ALA A 324 -55.07 9.41 9.02
C ALA A 324 -55.87 10.73 8.99
N ARG A 325 -55.21 11.87 9.24
CA ARG A 325 -55.83 13.19 9.15
C ARG A 325 -56.21 13.57 7.71
N ALA A 326 -55.34 13.25 6.72
CA ALA A 326 -55.59 13.54 5.31
C ALA A 326 -56.77 12.70 4.71
N THR A 327 -57.02 11.49 5.28
CA THR A 327 -58.16 10.65 4.86
C THR A 327 -59.45 10.99 5.57
N ALA A 328 -59.40 11.78 6.67
CA ALA A 328 -60.57 12.21 7.45
C ALA A 328 -61.06 13.65 7.06
N ALA A 329 -60.34 14.35 6.22
CA ALA A 329 -60.69 15.65 5.62
C ALA A 329 -61.15 15.45 4.16
#